data_d8ade5fc68204122271b79922591d4ff
#
_entry.id   d8ade5fc68204122271b79922591d4ff
#
_cell.length_a   1.000
_cell.length_b   1.000
_cell.length_c   1.000
_cell.angle_alpha   90.00
_cell.angle_beta   90.00
_cell.angle_gamma   90.00
#
_symmetry.space_group_name_H-M   'P 1'
#
loop_
_entity.id
_entity.type
_entity.pdbx_description
1 polymer ?
#
loop_
_entity_poly.entity_id
_entity_poly.type
_entity_poly.pdbx_seq_one_letter_code
_entity_poly.pdbx_strand_id
1 'polypeptide(L)'
;MTGWPSRLATVLLALSVLAAPTARPAGAQSYPTRAVKLVVPYAAGGPNDIMARLIAQKLSTSLGGQFYVENAAGAGGTIGTGAAAKAPADGHTLLVANQDLIVQPIIKSKVPYDPFKSFAPVASLVAAPEVIVVHPSLGRAT
;
A
#
# COMPACT_ATOMS: atom_id res chain seq x y z
N MET A 1 -34.30 -25.42 -59.23
CA MET A 1 -34.20 -23.98 -58.89
C MET A 1 -33.98 -23.87 -57.38
N THR A 2 -32.81 -24.13 -56.84
CA THR A 2 -32.55 -24.08 -55.40
C THR A 2 -31.05 -23.89 -55.19
N GLY A 3 -30.56 -22.66 -55.31
CA GLY A 3 -29.14 -22.41 -55.13
C GLY A 3 -28.75 -21.04 -54.58
N TRP A 4 -29.73 -20.14 -54.36
CA TRP A 4 -29.41 -18.75 -53.97
C TRP A 4 -29.32 -18.47 -52.46
N PRO A 5 -30.06 -19.09 -51.53
CA PRO A 5 -30.00 -18.73 -50.11
C PRO A 5 -28.73 -19.22 -49.40
N SER A 6 -28.07 -20.28 -49.88
CA SER A 6 -26.89 -20.83 -49.24
C SER A 6 -25.63 -19.94 -49.36
N ARG A 7 -25.49 -19.23 -50.47
CA ARG A 7 -24.32 -18.35 -50.71
C ARG A 7 -24.38 -17.06 -49.92
N LEU A 8 -25.56 -16.52 -49.68
CA LEU A 8 -25.78 -15.34 -48.84
C LEU A 8 -25.51 -15.61 -47.36
N ALA A 9 -25.91 -16.81 -46.89
CA ALA A 9 -25.67 -17.26 -45.53
C ALA A 9 -24.14 -17.45 -45.26
N THR A 10 -23.40 -17.95 -46.24
CA THR A 10 -21.95 -18.14 -46.12
C THR A 10 -21.20 -16.80 -46.11
N VAL A 11 -21.62 -15.81 -46.89
CA VAL A 11 -21.02 -14.46 -46.92
C VAL A 11 -21.30 -13.71 -45.64
N LEU A 12 -22.51 -13.83 -45.05
CA LEU A 12 -22.84 -13.20 -43.77
C LEU A 12 -22.07 -13.84 -42.61
N LEU A 13 -21.83 -15.15 -42.63
CA LEU A 13 -21.03 -15.83 -41.61
C LEU A 13 -19.56 -15.45 -41.71
N ALA A 14 -18.99 -15.26 -42.91
CA ALA A 14 -17.63 -14.81 -43.11
C ALA A 14 -17.41 -13.36 -42.68
N LEU A 15 -18.40 -12.47 -42.86
CA LEU A 15 -18.33 -11.10 -42.45
C LEU A 15 -18.37 -10.91 -40.93
N SER A 16 -19.07 -11.79 -40.19
CA SER A 16 -19.15 -11.75 -38.72
C SER A 16 -17.85 -12.15 -38.03
N VAL A 17 -16.99 -12.96 -38.65
CA VAL A 17 -15.68 -13.35 -38.13
C VAL A 17 -14.65 -12.23 -38.26
N LEU A 18 -14.79 -11.34 -39.25
CA LEU A 18 -13.88 -10.20 -39.42
C LEU A 18 -14.14 -9.04 -38.42
N ALA A 19 -15.31 -9.03 -37.76
CA ALA A 19 -15.72 -8.00 -36.80
C ALA A 19 -15.39 -8.37 -35.34
N ALA A 20 -14.64 -9.43 -35.09
CA ALA A 20 -14.19 -9.78 -33.73
C ALA A 20 -13.30 -8.62 -33.22
N PRO A 21 -13.69 -7.93 -32.12
CA PRO A 21 -12.83 -6.92 -31.54
C PRO A 21 -11.52 -7.58 -31.13
N THR A 22 -10.41 -7.14 -31.72
CA THR A 22 -9.09 -7.54 -31.26
C THR A 22 -8.97 -7.08 -29.81
N ALA A 23 -9.19 -7.97 -28.85
CA ALA A 23 -8.93 -7.70 -27.46
C ALA A 23 -7.44 -7.33 -27.33
N ARG A 24 -7.17 -6.03 -27.25
CA ARG A 24 -5.82 -5.57 -26.93
C ARG A 24 -5.48 -6.19 -25.58
N PRO A 25 -4.32 -6.87 -25.45
CA PRO A 25 -3.88 -7.29 -24.13
C PRO A 25 -3.86 -6.04 -23.26
N ALA A 26 -4.61 -6.05 -22.15
CA ALA A 26 -4.50 -5.03 -21.12
C ALA A 26 -3.05 -5.12 -20.63
N GLY A 27 -2.17 -4.29 -21.19
CA GLY A 27 -0.80 -4.20 -20.75
C GLY A 27 -0.82 -3.89 -19.26
N ALA A 28 -0.26 -4.77 -18.43
CA ALA A 28 -0.09 -4.49 -17.01
C ALA A 28 0.62 -3.13 -16.91
N GLN A 29 -0.05 -2.16 -16.32
CA GLN A 29 0.54 -0.85 -16.12
C GLN A 29 1.80 -1.05 -15.27
N SER A 30 2.94 -0.56 -15.75
CA SER A 30 4.19 -0.62 -15.00
C SER A 30 4.00 0.14 -13.68
N TYR A 31 4.25 -0.52 -12.57
CA TYR A 31 4.25 0.13 -11.25
C TYR A 31 5.70 0.32 -10.80
N PRO A 32 6.03 1.49 -10.22
CA PRO A 32 5.18 2.66 -10.02
C PRO A 32 5.09 3.55 -11.28
N THR A 33 3.93 4.16 -11.53
CA THR A 33 3.71 5.13 -12.64
C THR A 33 4.13 6.54 -12.26
N ARG A 34 4.32 6.83 -10.98
CA ARG A 34 4.79 8.09 -10.39
C ARG A 34 5.50 7.81 -9.07
N ALA A 35 6.13 8.82 -8.49
CA ALA A 35 6.82 8.68 -7.22
C ALA A 35 5.90 8.15 -6.10
N VAL A 36 6.42 7.20 -5.34
CA VAL A 36 5.74 6.55 -4.21
C VAL A 36 6.25 7.13 -2.90
N LYS A 37 5.32 7.60 -2.08
CA LYS A 37 5.61 8.19 -0.78
C LYS A 37 5.47 7.15 0.33
N LEU A 38 6.50 7.00 1.17
CA LEU A 38 6.46 6.24 2.42
C LEU A 38 6.26 7.22 3.58
N VAL A 39 5.06 7.25 4.13
CA VAL A 39 4.74 8.06 5.31
C VAL A 39 5.23 7.36 6.56
N VAL A 40 6.14 8.02 7.28
CA VAL A 40 6.63 7.57 8.59
C VAL A 40 6.02 8.50 9.65
N PRO A 41 5.10 8.04 10.50
CA PRO A 41 4.40 8.89 11.46
C PRO A 41 5.24 9.24 12.70
N TYR A 42 6.57 9.24 12.56
CA TYR A 42 7.55 9.49 13.61
C TYR A 42 8.66 10.42 13.13
N ALA A 43 9.43 10.95 14.08
CA ALA A 43 10.56 11.81 13.80
C ALA A 43 11.63 11.10 12.94
N ALA A 44 12.30 11.87 12.11
CA ALA A 44 13.43 11.39 11.33
C ALA A 44 14.57 10.89 12.23
N GLY A 45 15.31 9.88 11.76
CA GLY A 45 16.41 9.24 12.48
C GLY A 45 16.00 8.17 13.49
N GLY A 46 14.71 7.96 13.72
CA GLY A 46 14.22 6.85 14.54
C GLY A 46 14.23 5.51 13.80
N PRO A 47 14.01 4.38 14.52
CA PRO A 47 14.06 3.04 13.92
C PRO A 47 13.14 2.87 12.70
N ASN A 48 11.92 3.40 12.77
CA ASN A 48 10.96 3.34 11.66
C ASN A 48 11.44 4.15 10.44
N ASP A 49 12.08 5.30 10.65
CA ASP A 49 12.62 6.12 9.58
C ASP A 49 13.81 5.45 8.89
N ILE A 50 14.73 4.89 9.67
CA ILE A 50 15.88 4.15 9.14
C ILE A 50 15.39 2.97 8.28
N MET A 51 14.44 2.19 8.77
CA MET A 51 13.86 1.07 8.05
C MET A 51 13.14 1.53 6.78
N ALA A 52 12.34 2.58 6.87
CA ALA A 52 11.62 3.14 5.72
C ALA A 52 12.57 3.59 4.61
N ARG A 53 13.68 4.27 4.96
CA ARG A 53 14.70 4.71 3.98
C ARG A 53 15.40 3.53 3.31
N LEU A 54 15.74 2.50 4.08
CA LEU A 54 16.34 1.28 3.54
C LEU A 54 15.41 0.59 2.52
N ILE A 55 14.13 0.46 2.89
CA ILE A 55 13.11 -0.14 2.02
C ILE A 55 12.85 0.74 0.79
N ALA A 56 12.74 2.06 0.95
CA ALA A 56 12.56 2.99 -0.16
C ALA A 56 13.69 2.88 -1.20
N GLN A 57 14.94 2.79 -0.73
CA GLN A 57 16.10 2.59 -1.59
C GLN A 57 16.02 1.26 -2.37
N LYS A 58 15.69 0.16 -1.66
CA LYS A 58 15.58 -1.17 -2.28
C LYS A 58 14.44 -1.23 -3.29
N LEU A 59 13.28 -0.67 -2.96
CA LEU A 59 12.15 -0.60 -3.88
C LEU A 59 12.46 0.25 -5.12
N SER A 60 13.14 1.39 -4.95
CA SER A 60 13.57 2.23 -6.07
C SER A 60 14.47 1.46 -7.04
N THR A 61 15.43 0.68 -6.51
CA THR A 61 16.32 -0.14 -7.32
C THR A 61 15.59 -1.29 -8.01
N SER A 62 14.69 -1.97 -7.30
CA SER A 62 14.03 -3.19 -7.80
C SER A 62 12.90 -2.91 -8.79
N LEU A 63 12.17 -1.81 -8.60
CA LEU A 63 10.99 -1.47 -9.40
C LEU A 63 11.25 -0.35 -10.43
N GLY A 64 12.45 0.24 -10.42
CA GLY A 64 12.83 1.28 -11.38
C GLY A 64 12.09 2.60 -11.22
N GLY A 65 11.48 2.85 -10.03
CA GLY A 65 10.71 4.06 -9.73
C GLY A 65 11.25 4.81 -8.51
N GLN A 66 10.80 6.02 -8.30
CA GLN A 66 11.19 6.82 -7.14
C GLN A 66 10.33 6.46 -5.93
N PHE A 67 10.96 5.99 -4.85
CA PHE A 67 10.37 5.82 -3.52
C PHE A 67 11.06 6.78 -2.55
N TYR A 68 10.29 7.54 -1.79
CA TYR A 68 10.84 8.51 -0.84
C TYR A 68 10.11 8.51 0.49
N VAL A 69 10.79 8.93 1.55
CA VAL A 69 10.26 8.96 2.91
C VAL A 69 9.79 10.37 3.26
N GLU A 70 8.61 10.46 3.84
CA GLU A 70 8.05 11.68 4.43
C GLU A 70 7.76 11.43 5.92
N ASN A 71 8.43 12.17 6.80
CA ASN A 71 8.20 12.08 8.23
C ASN A 71 7.05 13.01 8.63
N ALA A 72 5.99 12.45 9.21
CA ALA A 72 4.81 13.17 9.66
C ALA A 72 4.56 12.90 11.16
N ALA A 73 5.50 13.34 12.00
CA ALA A 73 5.48 13.12 13.44
C ALA A 73 4.37 13.91 14.14
N GLY A 74 3.95 13.42 15.29
CA GLY A 74 3.05 14.12 16.20
C GLY A 74 1.97 13.24 16.81
N ALA A 75 1.60 13.56 18.04
CA ALA A 75 0.54 12.93 18.81
C ALA A 75 0.66 11.38 18.85
N GLY A 76 1.88 10.84 19.07
CA GLY A 76 2.12 9.39 19.09
C GLY A 76 1.86 8.74 17.73
N GLY A 77 2.17 9.43 16.63
CA GLY A 77 2.00 8.92 15.27
C GLY A 77 0.59 9.10 14.68
N THR A 78 -0.39 9.55 15.45
CA THR A 78 -1.78 9.65 14.94
C THR A 78 -1.96 10.72 13.86
N ILE A 79 -1.10 11.75 13.81
CA ILE A 79 -1.16 12.79 12.76
C ILE A 79 -0.77 12.18 11.41
N GLY A 80 0.42 11.59 11.30
CA GLY A 80 0.91 11.00 10.08
C GLY A 80 0.07 9.80 9.62
N THR A 81 -0.34 8.95 10.56
CA THR A 81 -1.23 7.81 10.28
C THR A 81 -2.58 8.29 9.72
N GLY A 82 -3.17 9.34 10.33
CA GLY A 82 -4.41 9.92 9.84
C GLY A 82 -4.29 10.60 8.48
N ALA A 83 -3.14 11.19 8.18
CA ALA A 83 -2.85 11.73 6.85
C ALA A 83 -2.75 10.61 5.80
N ALA A 84 -2.05 9.52 6.12
CA ALA A 84 -1.95 8.36 5.24
C ALA A 84 -3.32 7.69 4.99
N ALA A 85 -4.16 7.60 6.03
CA ALA A 85 -5.51 7.03 5.92
C ALA A 85 -6.43 7.81 4.97
N LYS A 86 -6.17 9.08 4.74
CA LYS A 86 -6.93 9.95 3.84
C LYS A 86 -6.35 10.04 2.43
N ALA A 87 -5.17 9.48 2.22
CA ALA A 87 -4.53 9.47 0.92
C ALA A 87 -5.29 8.57 -0.08
N PRO A 88 -5.20 8.83 -1.40
CA PRO A 88 -5.77 7.93 -2.40
C PRO A 88 -5.23 6.50 -2.25
N ALA A 89 -6.13 5.51 -2.33
CA ALA A 89 -5.80 4.08 -2.23
C ALA A 89 -5.31 3.52 -3.57
N ASP A 90 -4.33 4.19 -4.19
CA ASP A 90 -3.79 3.87 -5.52
C ASP A 90 -2.37 3.24 -5.47
N GLY A 91 -1.91 2.89 -4.28
CA GLY A 91 -0.59 2.28 -4.08
C GLY A 91 0.58 3.26 -4.07
N HIS A 92 0.36 4.57 -4.27
CA HIS A 92 1.45 5.56 -4.29
C HIS A 92 1.66 6.29 -2.95
N THR A 93 0.89 5.92 -1.93
CA THR A 93 1.13 6.34 -0.54
C THR A 93 1.13 5.09 0.34
N LEU A 94 2.27 4.80 0.94
CA LEU A 94 2.47 3.68 1.84
C LEU A 94 2.69 4.21 3.26
N LEU A 95 2.14 3.53 4.26
CA LEU A 95 2.38 3.83 5.67
C LEU A 95 3.39 2.84 6.24
N VAL A 96 4.46 3.34 6.86
CA VAL A 96 5.40 2.52 7.64
C VAL A 96 5.05 2.70 9.11
N ALA A 97 4.29 1.77 9.65
CA ALA A 97 3.77 1.79 11.01
C ALA A 97 4.42 0.72 11.91
N ASN A 98 4.25 0.90 13.19
CA ASN A 98 4.54 -0.08 14.24
C ASN A 98 3.25 -0.40 15.02
N GLN A 99 3.37 -1.02 16.21
CA GLN A 99 2.26 -1.37 17.09
C GLN A 99 1.36 -0.19 17.48
N ASP A 100 1.86 1.05 17.42
CA ASP A 100 1.07 2.25 17.74
C ASP A 100 -0.16 2.42 16.84
N LEU A 101 -0.12 1.85 15.63
CA LEU A 101 -1.29 1.81 14.74
C LEU A 101 -2.52 1.21 15.44
N ILE A 102 -2.30 0.18 16.26
CA ILE A 102 -3.36 -0.52 17.00
C ILE A 102 -3.53 0.06 18.42
N VAL A 103 -2.43 0.43 19.08
CA VAL A 103 -2.45 0.88 20.47
C VAL A 103 -3.09 2.26 20.61
N GLN A 104 -2.82 3.20 19.72
CA GLN A 104 -3.34 4.56 19.83
C GLN A 104 -4.89 4.64 19.86
N PRO A 105 -5.64 3.89 19.03
CA PRO A 105 -7.10 3.84 19.14
C PRO A 105 -7.64 3.27 20.46
N ILE A 106 -6.85 2.47 21.17
CA ILE A 106 -7.25 1.88 22.48
C ILE A 106 -7.08 2.90 23.60
N ILE A 107 -5.96 3.67 23.57
CA ILE A 107 -5.62 4.59 24.67
C ILE A 107 -6.16 6.00 24.47
N LYS A 108 -6.59 6.37 23.26
CA LYS A 108 -7.16 7.68 22.95
C LYS A 108 -8.65 7.58 22.67
N SER A 109 -9.39 8.55 23.18
CA SER A 109 -10.84 8.64 22.96
C SER A 109 -11.22 8.84 21.48
N LYS A 110 -10.31 9.39 20.65
CA LYS A 110 -10.54 9.62 19.23
C LYS A 110 -9.23 9.66 18.44
N VAL A 111 -9.18 8.90 17.37
CA VAL A 111 -8.13 8.95 16.36
C VAL A 111 -8.74 9.13 14.98
N PRO A 112 -8.03 9.74 13.99
CA PRO A 112 -8.59 10.06 12.68
C PRO A 112 -8.52 8.89 11.66
N TYR A 113 -8.44 7.64 12.12
CA TYR A 113 -8.36 6.43 11.29
C TYR A 113 -8.94 5.21 12.02
N ASP A 114 -9.29 4.19 11.27
CA ASP A 114 -9.63 2.85 11.74
C ASP A 114 -8.48 1.91 11.32
N PRO A 115 -7.78 1.24 12.27
CA PRO A 115 -6.61 0.42 11.94
C PRO A 115 -6.93 -0.77 11.03
N PHE A 116 -8.18 -1.24 11.02
CA PHE A 116 -8.60 -2.42 10.26
C PHE A 116 -9.30 -2.08 8.94
N LYS A 117 -9.85 -0.86 8.82
CA LYS A 117 -10.62 -0.45 7.64
C LYS A 117 -9.92 0.57 6.76
N SER A 118 -9.03 1.40 7.36
CA SER A 118 -8.38 2.49 6.63
C SER A 118 -7.16 2.05 5.84
N PHE A 119 -6.66 0.82 6.04
CA PHE A 119 -5.41 0.36 5.43
C PHE A 119 -5.54 -1.06 4.89
N ALA A 120 -4.87 -1.30 3.76
CA ALA A 120 -4.61 -2.64 3.26
C ALA A 120 -3.18 -3.05 3.67
N PRO A 121 -2.97 -4.14 4.42
CA PRO A 121 -1.64 -4.59 4.80
C PRO A 121 -0.86 -5.06 3.57
N VAL A 122 0.41 -4.68 3.47
CA VAL A 122 1.31 -5.07 2.38
C VAL A 122 2.30 -6.13 2.84
N ALA A 123 3.10 -5.82 3.85
CA ALA A 123 4.12 -6.74 4.38
C ALA A 123 4.52 -6.37 5.81
N SER A 124 4.97 -7.37 6.55
CA SER A 124 5.73 -7.14 7.79
C SER A 124 7.20 -6.97 7.43
N LEU A 125 7.77 -5.82 7.78
CA LEU A 125 9.16 -5.48 7.43
C LEU A 125 10.16 -6.08 8.42
N VAL A 126 9.82 -6.06 9.71
CA VAL A 126 10.68 -6.52 10.81
C VAL A 126 9.84 -6.90 12.01
N ALA A 127 10.31 -7.85 12.78
CA ALA A 127 9.82 -8.14 14.13
C ALA A 127 10.95 -7.86 15.13
N ALA A 128 10.65 -7.03 16.13
CA ALA A 128 11.60 -6.73 17.22
C ALA A 128 10.97 -7.15 18.55
N PRO A 129 11.74 -7.82 19.43
CA PRO A 129 11.26 -8.14 20.77
C PRO A 129 11.17 -6.86 21.60
N GLU A 130 10.11 -6.76 22.40
CA GLU A 130 9.94 -5.68 23.38
C GLU A 130 10.11 -6.26 24.78
N VAL A 131 10.71 -5.46 25.66
CA VAL A 131 10.90 -5.83 27.07
C VAL A 131 10.33 -4.74 27.96
N ILE A 132 9.70 -5.15 29.06
CA ILE A 132 9.28 -4.23 30.11
C ILE A 132 10.42 -4.15 31.11
N VAL A 133 10.90 -2.94 31.35
CA VAL A 133 11.91 -2.66 32.37
C VAL A 133 11.32 -1.82 33.49
N VAL A 134 11.67 -2.13 34.72
CA VAL A 134 11.26 -1.39 35.90
C VAL A 134 12.46 -1.00 36.74
N HIS A 135 12.34 0.12 37.46
CA HIS A 135 13.41 0.52 38.39
C HIS A 135 13.55 -0.51 39.51
N PRO A 136 14.77 -0.84 39.96
CA PRO A 136 15.02 -1.85 41.00
C PRO A 136 14.24 -1.64 42.30
N SER A 137 13.88 -0.37 42.64
CA SER A 137 13.10 -0.05 43.84
C SER A 137 11.65 -0.56 43.81
N LEU A 138 11.11 -0.94 42.64
CA LEU A 138 9.75 -1.52 42.52
C LEU A 138 9.67 -2.98 42.93
N GLY A 139 10.77 -3.57 43.33
CA GLY A 139 10.84 -4.99 43.69
C GLY A 139 10.74 -5.90 42.46
N ARG A 140 11.17 -7.15 42.63
CA ARG A 140 10.95 -8.20 41.62
C ARG A 140 9.53 -8.70 41.75
N ALA A 141 8.70 -8.43 40.77
CA ALA A 141 7.49 -9.24 40.61
C ALA A 141 7.95 -10.61 40.11
N THR A 142 7.89 -11.61 40.96
CA THR A 142 8.11 -13.02 40.63
C THR A 142 6.82 -13.58 40.01
#